data_44a91fd22503991ca2def601df7802a9
#
_entry.id   44a91fd22503991ca2def601df7802a9
#
_cell.length_a   1.000
_cell.length_b   1.000
_cell.length_c   1.000
_cell.angle_alpha   90.00
_cell.angle_beta   90.00
_cell.angle_gamma   90.00
#
_symmetry.space_group_name_H-M   'P 1'
#
loop_
_entity.id
_entity.type
_entity.pdbx_description
1 polymer ?
#
loop_
_entity_poly.entity_id
_entity_poly.type
_entity_poly.pdbx_seq_one_letter_code
_entity_poly.pdbx_strand_id
1 'polypeptide(L)'
;MVNEKPKISEFDSVDPAPPSDERNISNLRFILVNEDEKMFQRMRALFALRGIGGKESVEALAAAFVSKSALLKHEIAYVMGQMQDNRAVPFLIDRLGDVNEDLMVRHEAAEALGAIGDRTALSILKEFVSDPEPVISESCEVALDLLEWVASNRLEYSSNLN
;
A
#
# COMPACT_ATOMS: atom_id res chain seq x y z
N MET A 1 5.77 36.87 -5.46
CA MET A 1 5.96 35.40 -5.49
C MET A 1 4.62 34.77 -5.80
N VAL A 2 4.50 34.17 -6.96
CA VAL A 2 3.28 33.46 -7.34
C VAL A 2 3.23 32.21 -6.46
N ASN A 3 2.24 32.13 -5.59
CA ASN A 3 2.03 30.98 -4.70
C ASN A 3 1.36 29.87 -5.54
N GLU A 4 2.17 29.21 -6.39
CA GLU A 4 1.66 28.12 -7.20
C GLU A 4 1.42 26.90 -6.30
N LYS A 5 0.19 26.47 -6.22
CA LYS A 5 -0.15 25.21 -5.57
C LYS A 5 0.54 24.06 -6.32
N PRO A 6 1.05 23.04 -5.62
CA PRO A 6 1.55 21.82 -6.26
C PRO A 6 0.51 21.26 -7.22
N LYS A 7 0.96 20.78 -8.38
CA LYS A 7 0.07 20.13 -9.33
C LYS A 7 -0.52 18.87 -8.70
N ILE A 8 -1.83 18.74 -8.79
CA ILE A 8 -2.56 17.54 -8.39
C ILE A 8 -2.17 16.41 -9.34
N SER A 9 -1.83 15.24 -8.81
CA SER A 9 -1.57 14.03 -9.59
C SER A 9 -2.87 13.51 -10.22
N GLU A 10 -2.77 12.55 -11.13
CA GLU A 10 -3.94 11.85 -11.66
C GLU A 10 -4.80 11.15 -10.58
N PHE A 11 -4.26 11.00 -9.39
CA PHE A 11 -4.96 10.48 -8.21
C PHE A 11 -5.42 11.59 -7.25
N ASP A 12 -5.45 12.85 -7.69
CA ASP A 12 -5.88 14.02 -6.92
C ASP A 12 -5.14 14.19 -5.57
N SER A 13 -3.89 13.72 -5.49
CA SER A 13 -3.09 13.80 -4.28
C SER A 13 -1.72 14.40 -4.53
N VAL A 14 -1.30 15.28 -3.63
CA VAL A 14 0.04 15.89 -3.60
C VAL A 14 0.79 15.62 -2.30
N ASP A 15 0.12 15.01 -1.34
CA ASP A 15 0.66 14.68 -0.03
C ASP A 15 1.11 13.20 -0.02
N PRO A 16 2.30 12.87 0.44
CA PRO A 16 3.38 13.76 0.94
C PRO A 16 4.22 14.38 -0.18
N ALA A 17 4.12 13.93 -1.42
CA ALA A 17 4.89 14.44 -2.54
C ALA A 17 4.17 14.20 -3.88
N PRO A 18 4.31 15.08 -4.87
CA PRO A 18 3.82 14.81 -6.22
C PRO A 18 4.67 13.74 -6.90
N PRO A 19 4.09 12.96 -7.83
CA PRO A 19 4.81 11.95 -8.59
C PRO A 19 6.01 12.55 -9.35
N SER A 20 7.07 11.75 -9.54
CA SER A 20 8.14 12.07 -10.46
C SER A 20 7.65 12.04 -11.91
N ASP A 21 8.25 12.87 -12.77
CA ASP A 21 8.02 12.84 -14.22
C ASP A 21 8.74 11.68 -14.93
N GLU A 22 9.65 11.00 -14.23
CA GLU A 22 10.34 9.81 -14.72
C GLU A 22 9.32 8.68 -14.99
N ARG A 23 9.47 7.98 -16.12
CA ARG A 23 8.58 6.89 -16.53
C ARG A 23 9.30 5.55 -16.65
N ASN A 24 10.62 5.53 -16.56
CA ASN A 24 11.39 4.30 -16.57
C ASN A 24 11.36 3.64 -15.19
N ILE A 25 10.75 2.47 -15.09
CA ILE A 25 10.57 1.75 -13.81
C ILE A 25 11.90 1.39 -13.17
N SER A 26 12.92 1.03 -13.95
CA SER A 26 14.25 0.72 -13.41
C SER A 26 14.91 1.95 -12.77
N ASN A 27 14.77 3.11 -13.38
CA ASN A 27 15.27 4.38 -12.80
C ASN A 27 14.49 4.74 -11.52
N LEU A 28 13.18 4.61 -11.53
CA LEU A 28 12.33 4.86 -10.35
C LEU A 28 12.67 3.90 -9.21
N ARG A 29 12.86 2.61 -9.51
CA ARG A 29 13.31 1.63 -8.53
C ARG A 29 14.67 2.01 -7.94
N PHE A 30 15.62 2.41 -8.76
CA PHE A 30 16.96 2.84 -8.30
C PHE A 30 16.85 4.00 -7.31
N ILE A 31 16.06 5.02 -7.61
CA ILE A 31 15.82 6.16 -6.72
C ILE A 31 15.15 5.70 -5.43
N LEU A 32 14.11 4.87 -5.54
CA LEU A 32 13.30 4.43 -4.40
C LEU A 32 14.11 3.63 -3.38
N VAL A 33 14.97 2.70 -3.83
CA VAL A 33 15.75 1.82 -2.93
C VAL A 33 17.04 2.47 -2.41
N ASN A 34 17.46 3.59 -2.96
CA ASN A 34 18.68 4.25 -2.57
C ASN A 34 18.53 4.93 -1.20
N GLU A 35 19.17 4.37 -0.17
CA GLU A 35 19.14 4.91 1.20
C GLU A 35 19.82 6.28 1.35
N ASP A 36 20.68 6.66 0.43
CA ASP A 36 21.38 7.96 0.43
C ASP A 36 20.58 9.04 -0.33
N GLU A 37 19.51 8.67 -1.03
CA GLU A 37 18.65 9.62 -1.73
C GLU A 37 17.75 10.36 -0.74
N LYS A 38 17.42 11.62 -1.05
CA LYS A 38 16.47 12.41 -0.26
C LYS A 38 15.12 11.74 -0.19
N MET A 39 14.54 11.65 1.00
CA MET A 39 13.23 11.02 1.22
C MET A 39 12.17 11.59 0.28
N PHE A 40 12.16 12.89 0.04
CA PHE A 40 11.24 13.54 -0.90
C PHE A 40 11.34 12.95 -2.32
N GLN A 41 12.55 12.70 -2.83
CA GLN A 41 12.72 12.09 -4.14
C GLN A 41 12.31 10.61 -4.16
N ARG A 42 12.57 9.89 -3.07
CA ARG A 42 12.11 8.50 -2.91
C ARG A 42 10.57 8.42 -2.90
N MET A 43 9.90 9.35 -2.20
CA MET A 43 8.44 9.47 -2.21
C MET A 43 7.90 9.80 -3.61
N ARG A 44 8.53 10.71 -4.34
CA ARG A 44 8.13 11.02 -5.72
C ARG A 44 8.25 9.82 -6.64
N ALA A 45 9.30 9.03 -6.50
CA ALA A 45 9.47 7.79 -7.26
C ALA A 45 8.39 6.76 -6.91
N LEU A 46 8.06 6.62 -5.63
CA LEU A 46 6.99 5.75 -5.14
C LEU A 46 5.63 6.09 -5.78
N PHE A 47 5.25 7.36 -5.78
CA PHE A 47 3.98 7.80 -6.37
C PHE A 47 3.96 7.69 -7.90
N ALA A 48 5.10 7.86 -8.57
CA ALA A 48 5.21 7.59 -9.99
C ALA A 48 4.98 6.09 -10.31
N LEU A 49 5.57 5.19 -9.52
CA LEU A 49 5.35 3.75 -9.65
C LEU A 49 3.88 3.37 -9.42
N ARG A 50 3.23 3.98 -8.43
CA ARG A 50 1.79 3.82 -8.21
C ARG A 50 0.99 4.16 -9.48
N GLY A 51 1.27 5.30 -10.09
CA GLY A 51 0.58 5.78 -11.29
C GLY A 51 0.84 4.92 -12.52
N ILE A 52 2.05 4.39 -12.69
CA ILE A 52 2.38 3.48 -13.80
C ILE A 52 1.65 2.14 -13.64
N GLY A 53 1.64 1.58 -12.44
CA GLY A 53 1.00 0.30 -12.15
C GLY A 53 1.66 -0.90 -12.82
N GLY A 54 1.00 -2.04 -12.71
CA GLY A 54 1.44 -3.28 -13.32
C GLY A 54 2.48 -4.05 -12.49
N LYS A 55 2.82 -5.24 -12.97
CA LYS A 55 3.70 -6.18 -12.27
C LYS A 55 5.07 -5.57 -11.91
N GLU A 56 5.71 -4.93 -12.86
CA GLU A 56 7.06 -4.36 -12.65
C GLU A 56 7.05 -3.23 -11.62
N SER A 57 5.98 -2.42 -11.57
CA SER A 57 5.82 -1.39 -10.54
C SER A 57 5.62 -1.98 -9.15
N VAL A 58 4.81 -3.04 -9.02
CA VAL A 58 4.63 -3.76 -7.76
C VAL A 58 5.95 -4.34 -7.26
N GLU A 59 6.72 -4.98 -8.15
CA GLU A 59 8.04 -5.54 -7.81
C GLU A 59 9.05 -4.46 -7.43
N ALA A 60 9.03 -3.31 -8.10
CA ALA A 60 9.89 -2.17 -7.76
C ALA A 60 9.56 -1.58 -6.38
N LEU A 61 8.26 -1.44 -6.06
CA LEU A 61 7.80 -1.01 -4.74
C LEU A 61 8.21 -2.01 -3.65
N ALA A 62 7.97 -3.30 -3.88
CA ALA A 62 8.30 -4.35 -2.94
C ALA A 62 9.81 -4.42 -2.62
N ALA A 63 10.66 -4.13 -3.60
CA ALA A 63 12.11 -4.09 -3.42
C ALA A 63 12.54 -3.08 -2.34
N ALA A 64 11.75 -2.04 -2.07
CA ALA A 64 12.07 -1.03 -1.07
C ALA A 64 11.58 -1.38 0.35
N PHE A 65 10.92 -2.51 0.57
CA PHE A 65 10.60 -2.98 1.93
C PHE A 65 11.83 -3.33 2.77
N VAL A 66 13.00 -3.41 2.18
CA VAL A 66 14.27 -3.55 2.90
C VAL A 66 14.79 -2.24 3.50
N SER A 67 14.13 -1.11 3.20
CA SER A 67 14.51 0.20 3.72
C SER A 67 14.49 0.24 5.25
N LYS A 68 15.38 1.06 5.81
CA LYS A 68 15.40 1.37 7.24
C LYS A 68 14.30 2.35 7.65
N SER A 69 13.67 3.03 6.69
CA SER A 69 12.63 4.02 6.96
C SER A 69 11.27 3.36 7.14
N ALA A 70 10.73 3.38 8.35
CA ALA A 70 9.36 2.96 8.63
C ALA A 70 8.35 3.82 7.86
N LEU A 71 8.60 5.13 7.75
CA LEU A 71 7.74 6.02 6.97
C LEU A 71 7.65 5.60 5.51
N LEU A 72 8.77 5.31 4.86
CA LEU A 72 8.76 4.87 3.46
C LEU A 72 8.06 3.53 3.29
N LYS A 73 8.33 2.57 4.16
CA LYS A 73 7.68 1.25 4.12
C LYS A 73 6.16 1.35 4.34
N HIS A 74 5.73 2.22 5.25
CA HIS A 74 4.31 2.53 5.45
C HIS A 74 3.68 3.06 4.15
N GLU A 75 4.29 4.05 3.51
CA GLU A 75 3.79 4.61 2.25
C GLU A 75 3.78 3.59 1.11
N ILE A 76 4.75 2.67 1.06
CA ILE A 76 4.75 1.57 0.09
C ILE A 76 3.52 0.69 0.29
N ALA A 77 3.24 0.27 1.52
CA ALA A 77 2.06 -0.54 1.82
C ALA A 77 0.76 0.20 1.47
N TYR A 78 0.67 1.49 1.80
CA TYR A 78 -0.47 2.33 1.48
C TYR A 78 -0.74 2.41 -0.03
N VAL A 79 0.27 2.70 -0.84
CA VAL A 79 0.06 2.78 -2.30
C VAL A 79 -0.24 1.42 -2.93
N MET A 80 0.29 0.33 -2.38
CA MET A 80 -0.08 -1.03 -2.81
C MET A 80 -1.57 -1.30 -2.57
N GLY A 81 -2.11 -0.84 -1.44
CA GLY A 81 -3.55 -0.88 -1.16
C GLY A 81 -4.36 -0.08 -2.19
N GLN A 82 -3.89 1.12 -2.53
CA GLN A 82 -4.54 1.97 -3.53
C GLN A 82 -4.50 1.38 -4.95
N MET A 83 -3.42 0.69 -5.30
CA MET A 83 -3.28 0.02 -6.61
C MET A 83 -4.24 -1.16 -6.77
N GLN A 84 -4.69 -1.77 -5.67
CA GLN A 84 -5.58 -2.93 -5.66
C GLN A 84 -5.10 -4.09 -6.57
N ASP A 85 -3.79 -4.27 -6.65
CA ASP A 85 -3.16 -5.30 -7.46
C ASP A 85 -2.85 -6.53 -6.60
N ASN A 86 -3.46 -7.66 -6.93
CA ASN A 86 -3.30 -8.91 -6.18
C ASN A 86 -1.85 -9.39 -6.08
N ARG A 87 -0.99 -8.96 -7.00
CA ARG A 87 0.45 -9.29 -6.97
C ARG A 87 1.19 -8.67 -5.79
N ALA A 88 0.62 -7.63 -5.16
CA ALA A 88 1.17 -7.04 -3.94
C ALA A 88 0.89 -7.87 -2.68
N VAL A 89 -0.11 -8.73 -2.70
CA VAL A 89 -0.60 -9.47 -1.52
C VAL A 89 0.49 -10.26 -0.80
N PRO A 90 1.35 -11.05 -1.47
CA PRO A 90 2.41 -11.80 -0.78
C PRO A 90 3.38 -10.89 0.00
N PHE A 91 3.75 -9.75 -0.57
CA PHE A 91 4.65 -8.79 0.07
C PHE A 91 4.03 -8.14 1.31
N LEU A 92 2.73 -7.84 1.25
CA LEU A 92 1.98 -7.26 2.37
C LEU A 92 1.77 -8.30 3.49
N ILE A 93 1.51 -9.56 3.14
CA ILE A 93 1.44 -10.66 4.09
C ILE A 93 2.77 -10.79 4.86
N ASP A 94 3.90 -10.71 4.17
CA ASP A 94 5.22 -10.75 4.80
C ASP A 94 5.43 -9.58 5.78
N ARG A 95 4.95 -8.39 5.45
CA ARG A 95 5.07 -7.22 6.35
C ARG A 95 4.18 -7.32 7.58
N LEU A 96 2.94 -7.74 7.42
CA LEU A 96 2.03 -7.94 8.56
C LEU A 96 2.53 -9.07 9.48
N GLY A 97 3.02 -10.17 8.89
CA GLY A 97 3.46 -11.36 9.61
C GLY A 97 4.82 -11.20 10.30
N ASP A 98 5.63 -10.23 9.92
CA ASP A 98 6.90 -9.97 10.58
C ASP A 98 6.67 -9.21 11.90
N VAL A 99 6.70 -9.94 13.02
CA VAL A 99 6.49 -9.36 14.35
C VAL A 99 7.58 -8.38 14.80
N ASN A 100 8.71 -8.35 14.09
CA ASN A 100 9.81 -7.41 14.33
C ASN A 100 9.71 -6.16 13.43
N GLU A 101 8.76 -6.13 12.50
CA GLU A 101 8.52 -4.95 11.68
C GLU A 101 7.89 -3.82 12.51
N ASP A 102 8.10 -2.57 12.09
CA ASP A 102 7.49 -1.40 12.73
C ASP A 102 5.96 -1.49 12.72
N LEU A 103 5.32 -1.14 13.84
CA LEU A 103 3.86 -1.23 13.99
C LEU A 103 3.11 -0.40 12.95
N MET A 104 3.67 0.76 12.54
CA MET A 104 3.11 1.61 11.49
C MET A 104 3.07 0.88 10.15
N VAL A 105 4.10 0.10 9.83
CA VAL A 105 4.18 -0.69 8.59
C VAL A 105 3.23 -1.88 8.63
N ARG A 106 3.20 -2.58 9.76
CA ARG A 106 2.32 -3.75 9.95
C ARG A 106 0.84 -3.37 9.85
N HIS A 107 0.43 -2.28 10.51
CA HIS A 107 -0.97 -1.84 10.46
C HIS A 107 -1.38 -1.47 9.03
N GLU A 108 -0.54 -0.71 8.32
CA GLU A 108 -0.83 -0.31 6.95
C GLU A 108 -0.87 -1.51 6.00
N ALA A 109 -0.01 -2.51 6.21
CA ALA A 109 -0.07 -3.76 5.45
C ALA A 109 -1.41 -4.50 5.64
N ALA A 110 -1.95 -4.52 6.86
CA ALA A 110 -3.26 -5.11 7.13
C ALA A 110 -4.38 -4.35 6.42
N GLU A 111 -4.38 -3.02 6.49
CA GLU A 111 -5.39 -2.19 5.81
C GLU A 111 -5.29 -2.31 4.28
N ALA A 112 -4.07 -2.34 3.74
CA ALA A 112 -3.83 -2.55 2.31
C ALA A 112 -4.35 -3.92 1.82
N LEU A 113 -4.18 -4.98 2.60
CA LEU A 113 -4.73 -6.30 2.29
C LEU A 113 -6.26 -6.27 2.20
N GLY A 114 -6.91 -5.54 3.11
CA GLY A 114 -8.35 -5.30 3.04
C GLY A 114 -8.77 -4.52 1.79
N ALA A 115 -8.03 -3.47 1.45
CA ALA A 115 -8.30 -2.62 0.29
C ALA A 115 -8.12 -3.34 -1.06
N ILE A 116 -7.14 -4.25 -1.16
CA ILE A 116 -6.95 -5.09 -2.36
C ILE A 116 -8.10 -6.08 -2.51
N GLY A 117 -8.63 -6.61 -1.41
CA GLY A 117 -9.79 -7.46 -1.44
C GLY A 117 -9.52 -8.92 -1.82
N ASP A 118 -8.28 -9.37 -1.83
CA ASP A 118 -7.92 -10.75 -2.10
C ASP A 118 -8.16 -11.64 -0.88
N ARG A 119 -9.01 -12.64 -1.04
CA ARG A 119 -9.41 -13.54 0.06
C ARG A 119 -8.28 -14.44 0.56
N THR A 120 -7.16 -14.55 -0.15
CA THR A 120 -5.97 -15.27 0.34
C THR A 120 -5.37 -14.60 1.59
N ALA A 121 -5.67 -13.32 1.83
CA ALA A 121 -5.28 -12.60 3.03
C ALA A 121 -6.10 -12.95 4.28
N LEU A 122 -7.23 -13.63 4.15
CA LEU A 122 -8.12 -13.94 5.29
C LEU A 122 -7.41 -14.69 6.42
N SER A 123 -6.55 -15.63 6.09
CA SER A 123 -5.84 -16.45 7.09
C SER A 123 -4.98 -15.60 8.01
N ILE A 124 -4.14 -14.74 7.45
CA ILE A 124 -3.24 -13.91 8.25
C ILE A 124 -3.99 -12.81 9.00
N LEU A 125 -5.03 -12.22 8.40
CA LEU A 125 -5.85 -11.21 9.08
C LEU A 125 -6.57 -11.81 10.30
N LYS A 126 -7.09 -13.04 10.19
CA LYS A 126 -7.70 -13.76 11.32
C LYS A 126 -6.69 -14.16 12.39
N GLU A 127 -5.45 -14.42 12.02
CA GLU A 127 -4.37 -14.69 12.96
C GLU A 127 -4.07 -13.47 13.82
N PHE A 128 -3.93 -12.29 13.20
CA PHE A 128 -3.51 -11.06 13.88
C PHE A 128 -4.66 -10.19 14.41
N VAL A 129 -5.92 -10.54 14.19
CA VAL A 129 -7.06 -9.83 14.81
C VAL A 129 -7.05 -9.92 16.34
N SER A 130 -6.30 -10.86 16.90
CA SER A 130 -6.09 -11.01 18.35
C SER A 130 -4.67 -10.61 18.78
N ASP A 131 -3.95 -9.84 17.97
CA ASP A 131 -2.61 -9.33 18.32
C ASP A 131 -2.71 -8.46 19.59
N PRO A 132 -1.75 -8.57 20.52
CA PRO A 132 -1.74 -7.76 21.75
C PRO A 132 -1.57 -6.26 21.49
N GLU A 133 -1.04 -5.87 20.34
CA GLU A 133 -0.92 -4.46 19.94
C GLU A 133 -2.24 -3.99 19.32
N PRO A 134 -2.97 -3.05 19.96
CA PRO A 134 -4.28 -2.61 19.49
C PRO A 134 -4.27 -2.09 18.05
N VAL A 135 -3.23 -1.36 17.64
CA VAL A 135 -3.14 -0.85 16.27
C VAL A 135 -3.11 -1.98 15.22
N ILE A 136 -2.57 -3.13 15.55
CA ILE A 136 -2.53 -4.30 14.66
C ILE A 136 -3.88 -5.03 14.68
N SER A 137 -4.41 -5.35 15.87
CA SER A 137 -5.69 -6.06 15.99
C SER A 137 -6.84 -5.27 15.36
N GLU A 138 -6.92 -3.98 15.61
CA GLU A 138 -7.95 -3.10 15.06
C GLU A 138 -7.83 -2.94 13.53
N SER A 139 -6.60 -2.82 12.98
CA SER A 139 -6.39 -2.78 11.54
C SER A 139 -6.81 -4.08 10.84
N CYS A 140 -6.55 -5.22 11.47
CA CYS A 140 -7.00 -6.52 10.97
C CYS A 140 -8.52 -6.66 11.05
N GLU A 141 -9.17 -6.17 12.11
CA GLU A 141 -10.62 -6.12 12.23
C GLU A 141 -11.25 -5.31 11.11
N VAL A 142 -10.77 -4.09 10.88
CA VAL A 142 -11.24 -3.22 9.79
C VAL A 142 -11.07 -3.89 8.42
N ALA A 143 -9.93 -4.52 8.18
CA ALA A 143 -9.67 -5.22 6.92
C ALA A 143 -10.61 -6.41 6.70
N LEU A 144 -10.87 -7.21 7.75
CA LEU A 144 -11.82 -8.32 7.70
C LEU A 144 -13.24 -7.84 7.43
N ASP A 145 -13.67 -6.79 8.11
CA ASP A 145 -15.00 -6.19 7.93
C ASP A 145 -15.17 -5.62 6.52
N LEU A 146 -14.13 -5.00 5.97
CA LEU A 146 -14.14 -4.50 4.58
C LEU A 146 -14.31 -5.64 3.58
N LEU A 147 -13.59 -6.75 3.76
CA LEU A 147 -13.71 -7.94 2.90
C LEU A 147 -15.12 -8.54 2.96
N GLU A 148 -15.72 -8.58 4.13
CA GLU A 148 -17.09 -9.09 4.30
C GLU A 148 -18.12 -8.12 3.70
N TRP A 149 -17.98 -6.82 3.95
CA TRP A 149 -18.87 -5.80 3.40
C TRP A 149 -18.89 -5.81 1.87
N VAL A 150 -17.72 -5.90 1.22
CA VAL A 150 -17.62 -6.00 -0.25
C VAL A 150 -18.32 -7.27 -0.76
N ALA A 151 -18.17 -8.41 -0.07
CA ALA A 151 -18.82 -9.67 -0.43
C ALA A 151 -20.35 -9.57 -0.31
N SER A 152 -20.87 -8.96 0.77
CA SER A 152 -22.32 -8.78 0.99
C SER A 152 -22.93 -7.84 -0.03
N ASN A 153 -22.30 -6.72 -0.35
CA ASN A 153 -22.77 -5.78 -1.36
C ASN A 153 -22.83 -6.37 -2.77
N ARG A 154 -21.91 -7.26 -3.13
CA ARG A 154 -21.97 -8.00 -4.39
C ARG A 154 -23.21 -8.90 -4.47
N LEU A 155 -23.60 -9.49 -3.35
CA LEU A 155 -24.81 -10.33 -3.27
C LEU A 155 -26.09 -9.48 -3.39
N GLU A 156 -26.14 -8.30 -2.80
CA GLU A 156 -27.28 -7.39 -2.91
C GLU A 156 -27.50 -6.89 -4.35
N TYR A 157 -26.43 -6.55 -5.07
CA TYR A 157 -26.52 -6.16 -6.47
C TYR A 157 -26.97 -7.33 -7.38
N SER A 158 -26.61 -8.55 -7.08
CA SER A 158 -27.04 -9.72 -7.86
C SER A 158 -28.50 -10.08 -7.66
N SER A 159 -29.08 -9.75 -6.49
CA SER A 159 -30.50 -10.00 -6.20
C SER A 159 -31.45 -8.99 -6.85
N ASN A 160 -30.96 -7.83 -7.28
CA ASN A 160 -31.75 -6.78 -7.94
C ASN A 160 -31.77 -6.89 -9.48
N LEU A 161 -31.15 -7.92 -10.06
CA LEU A 161 -31.09 -8.16 -11.51
C LEU A 161 -32.03 -9.30 -12.00
N ASN A 162 -32.99 -9.73 -11.19
CA ASN A 162 -34.03 -10.72 -11.56
C ASN A 162 -35.39 -10.05 -11.74
#